data_9236b29db6f1d686087ae3cf17dfd6a0
#
_entry.id   9236b29db6f1d686087ae3cf17dfd6a0
#
_cell.length_a   1.000
_cell.length_b   1.000
_cell.length_c   1.000
_cell.angle_alpha   90.00
_cell.angle_beta   90.00
_cell.angle_gamma   90.00
#
_symmetry.space_group_name_H-M   'P 1'
#
loop_
_entity.id
_entity.type
_entity.pdbx_description
1 polymer ?
#
loop_
_entity_poly.entity_id
_entity_poly.type
_entity_poly.pdbx_seq_one_letter_code
_entity_poly.pdbx_strand_id
1 'polypeptide(L)'
;MNNKMVQLVAWHEYSTNVRRPGFIFATLLFPALGLIGLIVATFFSGQAVNILRNQFTPDTNQKIGVVDSSGLYTPVAERFANRFVAYANEDEAKTALGDSKISAMLIIPSNYVSSGAVTIYTKDANLSSAVSTDTTTINPFLVNGLLKDKVDEATLARVNRPATTTRLTLEAKGQTTPEANRNSFAFTGGFIVSYAVTLLLFVSIFSSANYLLRSISEEKENRVIEILISSISPLELLAGKVIGLGSLGLTQVMVWIASSFILSGGLAGMAAGVVIALNPLTFLLAVIYFILGYLLYAVIMATAGSLGTSMRESQQIAGLFSFVAAIPWMVNGFLFVNPNMLVARVLSYIPLTAPMMMMLRLAIGQPPIEDIVGSIVVLIISVPIFLW
;
A
#
# COMPACT_ATOMS: atom_id res chain seq x y z
N MET A 1 10.42 -38.37 18.03
CA MET A 1 9.16 -37.63 17.84
C MET A 1 8.15 -38.58 17.19
N ASN A 2 7.02 -38.80 17.81
CA ASN A 2 5.98 -39.69 17.28
C ASN A 2 5.09 -38.90 16.30
N ASN A 3 5.27 -39.10 15.00
CA ASN A 3 4.55 -38.38 13.97
C ASN A 3 3.04 -38.50 14.06
N LYS A 4 2.51 -39.64 14.59
CA LYS A 4 1.07 -39.84 14.78
C LYS A 4 0.49 -38.88 15.83
N MET A 5 1.22 -38.67 16.94
CA MET A 5 0.78 -37.71 17.97
C MET A 5 0.80 -36.26 17.47
N VAL A 6 1.84 -35.88 16.74
CA VAL A 6 1.91 -34.56 16.10
C VAL A 6 0.75 -34.33 15.14
N GLN A 7 0.43 -35.31 14.29
CA GLN A 7 -0.72 -35.24 13.37
C GLN A 7 -2.05 -35.14 14.09
N LEU A 8 -2.22 -35.89 15.18
CA LEU A 8 -3.45 -35.88 15.96
C LEU A 8 -3.69 -34.52 16.62
N VAL A 9 -2.66 -33.95 17.23
CA VAL A 9 -2.72 -32.58 17.79
C VAL A 9 -2.96 -31.53 16.70
N ALA A 10 -2.25 -31.63 15.59
CA ALA A 10 -2.40 -30.68 14.47
C ALA A 10 -3.83 -30.74 13.91
N TRP A 11 -4.38 -31.92 13.72
CA TRP A 11 -5.75 -32.06 13.24
C TRP A 11 -6.79 -31.57 14.25
N HIS A 12 -6.57 -31.82 15.53
CA HIS A 12 -7.46 -31.32 16.59
C HIS A 12 -7.47 -29.78 16.61
N GLU A 13 -6.31 -29.17 16.64
CA GLU A 13 -6.19 -27.70 16.63
C GLU A 13 -6.81 -27.08 15.36
N TYR A 14 -6.52 -27.64 14.20
CA TYR A 14 -7.10 -27.18 12.94
C TYR A 14 -8.63 -27.32 12.92
N SER A 15 -9.15 -28.53 13.19
CA SER A 15 -10.58 -28.82 13.07
C SER A 15 -11.43 -28.07 14.08
N THR A 16 -10.88 -27.80 15.27
CA THR A 16 -11.56 -27.02 16.30
C THR A 16 -11.59 -25.54 15.95
N ASN A 17 -10.47 -24.98 15.50
CA ASN A 17 -10.38 -23.55 15.25
C ASN A 17 -11.00 -23.13 13.92
N VAL A 18 -10.96 -23.96 12.86
CA VAL A 18 -11.60 -23.65 11.56
C VAL A 18 -13.12 -23.50 11.67
N ARG A 19 -13.74 -24.17 12.65
CA ARG A 19 -15.19 -24.12 12.92
C ARG A 19 -15.60 -22.97 13.85
N ARG A 20 -14.65 -22.26 14.45
CA ARG A 20 -14.97 -21.13 15.35
C ARG A 20 -15.63 -20.00 14.56
N PRO A 21 -16.76 -19.45 15.03
CA PRO A 21 -17.44 -18.35 14.34
C PRO A 21 -16.54 -17.14 14.06
N GLY A 22 -15.63 -16.82 14.99
CA GLY A 22 -14.66 -15.74 14.82
C GLY A 22 -13.70 -15.96 13.65
N PHE A 23 -13.25 -17.20 13.41
CA PHE A 23 -12.41 -17.54 12.27
C PHE A 23 -13.18 -17.42 10.94
N ILE A 24 -14.39 -17.99 10.89
CA ILE A 24 -15.25 -17.94 9.71
C ILE A 24 -15.57 -16.50 9.35
N PHE A 25 -15.96 -15.69 10.35
CA PHE A 25 -16.24 -14.27 10.14
C PHE A 25 -15.01 -13.50 9.63
N ALA A 26 -13.86 -13.65 10.28
CA ALA A 26 -12.64 -12.98 9.86
C ALA A 26 -12.19 -13.40 8.46
N THR A 27 -12.35 -14.69 8.11
CA THR A 27 -11.98 -15.22 6.78
C THR A 27 -12.91 -14.73 5.68
N LEU A 28 -14.23 -14.66 5.95
CA LEU A 28 -15.21 -14.24 4.95
C LEU A 28 -15.39 -12.73 4.86
N LEU A 29 -14.97 -11.97 5.88
CA LEU A 29 -15.11 -10.51 5.92
C LEU A 29 -14.48 -9.83 4.69
N PHE A 30 -13.26 -10.20 4.32
CA PHE A 30 -12.57 -9.59 3.18
C PHE A 30 -13.22 -9.91 1.83
N PRO A 31 -13.56 -11.17 1.51
CA PRO A 31 -14.35 -11.48 0.33
C PRO A 31 -15.69 -10.74 0.28
N ALA A 32 -16.38 -10.65 1.41
CA ALA A 32 -17.65 -9.95 1.50
C ALA A 32 -17.49 -8.43 1.24
N LEU A 33 -16.48 -7.80 1.84
CA LEU A 33 -16.15 -6.39 1.57
C LEU A 33 -15.76 -6.16 0.11
N GLY A 34 -14.99 -7.09 -0.49
CA GLY A 34 -14.64 -7.06 -1.90
C GLY A 34 -15.87 -7.14 -2.80
N LEU A 35 -16.82 -8.01 -2.48
CA LEU A 35 -18.08 -8.17 -3.21
C LEU A 35 -18.97 -6.92 -3.06
N ILE A 36 -19.10 -6.39 -1.86
CA ILE A 36 -19.81 -5.12 -1.60
C ILE A 36 -19.18 -3.99 -2.40
N GLY A 37 -17.85 -3.87 -2.36
CA GLY A 37 -17.10 -2.87 -3.12
C GLY A 37 -17.35 -2.98 -4.63
N LEU A 38 -17.41 -4.21 -5.16
CA LEU A 38 -17.69 -4.47 -6.57
C LEU A 38 -19.15 -4.11 -6.93
N ILE A 39 -20.10 -4.45 -6.07
CA ILE A 39 -21.51 -4.06 -6.25
C ILE A 39 -21.65 -2.54 -6.24
N VAL A 40 -21.06 -1.88 -5.24
CA VAL A 40 -21.05 -0.41 -5.16
C VAL A 40 -20.39 0.20 -6.40
N ALA A 41 -19.24 -0.32 -6.82
CA ALA A 41 -18.57 0.16 -8.03
C ALA A 41 -19.40 -0.04 -9.29
N THR A 42 -20.16 -1.13 -9.45
CA THR A 42 -21.02 -1.36 -10.60
C THR A 42 -22.26 -0.45 -10.60
N PHE A 43 -22.92 -0.26 -9.46
CA PHE A 43 -24.06 0.63 -9.34
C PHE A 43 -23.69 2.12 -9.49
N PHE A 44 -22.51 2.50 -9.02
CA PHE A 44 -22.02 3.87 -9.07
C PHE A 44 -20.93 4.10 -10.12
N SER A 45 -20.74 3.17 -11.08
CA SER A 45 -19.64 3.21 -12.05
C SER A 45 -19.53 4.53 -12.84
N GLY A 46 -20.65 5.24 -13.04
CA GLY A 46 -20.63 6.59 -13.59
C GLY A 46 -20.34 7.69 -12.57
N GLN A 47 -20.77 7.54 -11.32
CA GLN A 47 -20.62 8.55 -10.28
C GLN A 47 -19.41 8.31 -9.38
N ALA A 48 -19.14 7.05 -9.01
CA ALA A 48 -17.99 6.72 -8.15
C ALA A 48 -16.66 6.96 -8.86
N VAL A 49 -16.57 6.68 -10.16
CA VAL A 49 -15.40 7.03 -10.98
C VAL A 49 -15.23 8.54 -11.02
N ASN A 50 -16.33 9.31 -11.11
CA ASN A 50 -16.26 10.77 -11.09
C ASN A 50 -15.92 11.31 -9.68
N ILE A 51 -16.44 10.70 -8.60
CA ILE A 51 -16.13 11.09 -7.21
C ILE A 51 -14.66 10.79 -6.90
N LEU A 52 -14.17 9.59 -7.23
CA LEU A 52 -12.76 9.23 -7.07
C LEU A 52 -11.87 10.06 -7.99
N ARG A 53 -12.28 10.28 -9.23
CA ARG A 53 -11.58 11.15 -10.17
C ARG A 53 -11.53 12.59 -9.65
N ASN A 54 -12.61 13.13 -9.10
CA ASN A 54 -12.64 14.48 -8.54
C ASN A 54 -11.87 14.61 -7.23
N GLN A 55 -11.70 13.53 -6.46
CA GLN A 55 -10.88 13.53 -5.25
C GLN A 55 -9.37 13.33 -5.54
N PHE A 56 -9.02 12.60 -6.61
CA PHE A 56 -7.63 12.21 -6.90
C PHE A 56 -7.07 12.82 -8.20
N THR A 57 -7.92 13.38 -9.07
CA THR A 57 -7.46 14.21 -10.19
C THR A 57 -7.71 15.68 -9.84
N PRO A 58 -6.72 16.55 -10.04
CA PRO A 58 -6.94 17.98 -9.95
C PRO A 58 -8.06 18.36 -10.90
N ASP A 59 -9.02 19.11 -10.41
CA ASP A 59 -10.06 19.69 -11.27
C ASP A 59 -9.38 20.64 -12.27
N THR A 60 -9.10 20.11 -13.46
CA THR A 60 -8.42 20.85 -14.54
C THR A 60 -9.22 22.05 -15.02
N ASN A 61 -10.46 22.20 -14.58
CA ASN A 61 -11.35 23.32 -14.91
C ASN A 61 -11.34 24.45 -13.86
N GLN A 62 -10.68 24.25 -12.71
CA GLN A 62 -10.60 25.30 -11.69
C GLN A 62 -9.67 26.43 -12.16
N LYS A 63 -10.19 27.64 -12.19
CA LYS A 63 -9.47 28.84 -12.60
C LYS A 63 -8.55 29.33 -11.48
N ILE A 64 -7.39 29.82 -11.85
CA ILE A 64 -6.41 30.49 -10.97
C ILE A 64 -6.54 31.99 -11.20
N GLY A 65 -6.80 32.74 -10.14
CA GLY A 65 -6.80 34.21 -10.21
C GLY A 65 -5.36 34.74 -10.27
N VAL A 66 -5.10 35.70 -11.11
CA VAL A 66 -3.79 36.34 -11.23
C VAL A 66 -3.92 37.83 -10.91
N VAL A 67 -3.15 38.28 -9.95
CA VAL A 67 -2.92 39.72 -9.67
C VAL A 67 -1.51 40.08 -10.11
N ASP A 68 -1.39 40.78 -11.20
CA ASP A 68 -0.11 41.11 -11.83
C ASP A 68 0.28 42.56 -11.60
N SER A 69 1.22 42.79 -10.71
CA SER A 69 1.83 44.11 -10.49
C SER A 69 3.08 44.35 -11.34
N SER A 70 3.53 43.32 -12.11
CA SER A 70 4.70 43.45 -12.99
C SER A 70 4.36 43.97 -14.40
N GLY A 71 3.08 43.88 -14.81
CA GLY A 71 2.58 44.24 -16.12
C GLY A 71 2.94 43.26 -17.25
N LEU A 72 3.56 42.13 -16.95
CA LEU A 72 3.99 41.15 -17.96
C LEU A 72 2.94 40.12 -18.31
N TYR A 73 1.92 39.91 -17.44
CA TYR A 73 0.96 38.83 -17.52
C TYR A 73 -0.46 39.32 -17.77
N THR A 74 -0.70 40.60 -17.78
CA THR A 74 -1.99 41.22 -18.12
C THR A 74 -1.90 41.99 -19.43
N PRO A 75 -2.81 41.69 -20.43
CA PRO A 75 -3.87 40.70 -20.44
C PRO A 75 -3.32 39.25 -20.50
N VAL A 76 -4.08 38.32 -19.89
CA VAL A 76 -3.75 36.87 -19.94
C VAL A 76 -3.79 36.41 -21.40
N ALA A 77 -2.74 35.73 -21.85
CA ALA A 77 -2.68 35.20 -23.22
C ALA A 77 -3.80 34.13 -23.45
N GLU A 78 -4.41 34.14 -24.66
CA GLU A 78 -5.56 33.31 -25.01
C GLU A 78 -5.40 31.80 -24.64
N ARG A 79 -4.21 31.26 -24.85
CA ARG A 79 -3.87 29.86 -24.51
C ARG A 79 -3.97 29.52 -23.03
N PHE A 80 -3.92 30.53 -22.16
CA PHE A 80 -4.03 30.39 -20.72
C PHE A 80 -5.37 30.89 -20.15
N ALA A 81 -6.22 31.54 -20.97
CA ALA A 81 -7.50 32.13 -20.56
C ALA A 81 -8.49 31.10 -19.95
N ASN A 82 -8.38 29.83 -20.35
CA ASN A 82 -9.19 28.76 -19.77
C ASN A 82 -8.81 28.45 -18.31
N ARG A 83 -7.60 28.76 -17.89
CA ARG A 83 -7.05 28.40 -16.56
C ARG A 83 -6.74 29.58 -15.68
N PHE A 84 -6.37 30.73 -16.26
CA PHE A 84 -5.97 31.92 -15.52
C PHE A 84 -6.95 33.08 -15.81
N VAL A 85 -7.34 33.77 -14.74
CA VAL A 85 -8.23 34.95 -14.81
C VAL A 85 -7.54 36.10 -14.14
N ALA A 86 -7.35 37.23 -14.87
CA ALA A 86 -6.77 38.42 -14.31
C ALA A 86 -7.74 39.16 -13.40
N TYR A 87 -7.27 39.63 -12.26
CA TYR A 87 -7.97 40.50 -11.33
C TYR A 87 -7.18 41.84 -11.21
N ALA A 88 -7.96 42.91 -11.08
CA ALA A 88 -7.37 44.26 -11.01
C ALA A 88 -6.63 44.49 -9.68
N ASN A 89 -7.11 43.91 -8.61
CA ASN A 89 -6.53 44.09 -7.28
C ASN A 89 -6.64 42.81 -6.44
N GLU A 90 -5.89 42.81 -5.34
CA GLU A 90 -5.79 41.66 -4.41
C GLU A 90 -7.12 41.34 -3.68
N ASP A 91 -7.87 42.41 -3.32
CA ASP A 91 -9.11 42.24 -2.54
C ASP A 91 -10.24 41.57 -3.37
N GLU A 92 -10.31 41.95 -4.66
CA GLU A 92 -11.23 41.31 -5.59
C GLU A 92 -10.90 39.85 -5.81
N ALA A 93 -9.61 39.52 -5.96
CA ALA A 93 -9.16 38.14 -6.10
C ALA A 93 -9.38 37.32 -4.82
N LYS A 94 -9.18 37.92 -3.62
CA LYS A 94 -9.49 37.28 -2.33
C LYS A 94 -10.97 36.98 -2.19
N THR A 95 -11.83 37.91 -2.59
CA THR A 95 -13.27 37.69 -2.57
C THR A 95 -13.67 36.54 -3.49
N ALA A 96 -13.12 36.51 -4.71
CA ALA A 96 -13.34 35.42 -5.66
C ALA A 96 -12.84 34.04 -5.16
N LEU A 97 -11.74 34.03 -4.41
CA LEU A 97 -11.21 32.83 -3.75
C LEU A 97 -12.12 32.39 -2.62
N GLY A 98 -12.63 33.31 -1.79
CA GLY A 98 -13.60 33.07 -0.74
C GLY A 98 -14.90 32.47 -1.29
N ASP A 99 -15.42 33.02 -2.39
CA ASP A 99 -16.63 32.57 -3.09
C ASP A 99 -16.40 31.27 -3.89
N SER A 100 -15.22 30.68 -3.87
CA SER A 100 -14.84 29.48 -4.64
C SER A 100 -15.00 29.61 -6.16
N LYS A 101 -14.94 30.83 -6.68
CA LYS A 101 -14.91 31.14 -8.13
C LYS A 101 -13.55 30.81 -8.76
N ILE A 102 -12.49 30.85 -7.94
CA ILE A 102 -11.12 30.44 -8.26
C ILE A 102 -10.60 29.51 -7.19
N SER A 103 -9.70 28.59 -7.56
CA SER A 103 -9.12 27.60 -6.63
C SER A 103 -7.87 28.11 -5.91
N ALA A 104 -7.17 29.03 -6.56
CA ALA A 104 -5.97 29.65 -6.04
C ALA A 104 -5.82 31.06 -6.59
N MET A 105 -5.08 31.90 -5.89
CA MET A 105 -4.73 33.24 -6.30
C MET A 105 -3.20 33.35 -6.39
N LEU A 106 -2.69 33.77 -7.53
CA LEU A 106 -1.28 34.00 -7.81
C LEU A 106 -1.01 35.51 -7.82
N ILE A 107 -0.13 35.98 -6.93
CA ILE A 107 0.30 37.36 -6.90
C ILE A 107 1.71 37.47 -7.49
N ILE A 108 1.86 38.28 -8.51
CA ILE A 108 3.13 38.57 -9.20
C ILE A 108 3.53 39.96 -8.87
N PRO A 109 4.55 40.16 -8.02
CA PRO A 109 4.99 41.53 -7.61
C PRO A 109 5.74 42.25 -8.72
N SER A 110 5.83 43.55 -8.60
CA SER A 110 6.54 44.40 -9.59
C SER A 110 8.03 44.06 -9.76
N ASN A 111 8.67 43.52 -8.71
CA ASN A 111 10.06 43.09 -8.71
C ASN A 111 10.27 41.63 -9.13
N TYR A 112 9.24 40.96 -9.68
CA TYR A 112 9.28 39.53 -10.01
C TYR A 112 10.46 39.16 -10.90
N VAL A 113 10.77 39.97 -11.91
CA VAL A 113 11.88 39.69 -12.86
C VAL A 113 13.22 39.55 -12.16
N SER A 114 13.44 40.32 -11.09
CA SER A 114 14.71 40.29 -10.33
C SER A 114 14.67 39.29 -9.14
N SER A 115 13.51 39.12 -8.50
CA SER A 115 13.38 38.28 -7.31
C SER A 115 13.03 36.82 -7.62
N GLY A 116 12.32 36.58 -8.74
CA GLY A 116 11.75 35.26 -9.08
C GLY A 116 10.65 34.80 -8.13
N ALA A 117 10.25 35.65 -7.15
CA ALA A 117 9.30 35.27 -6.13
C ALA A 117 7.87 35.58 -6.56
N VAL A 118 6.96 34.62 -6.36
CA VAL A 118 5.51 34.77 -6.50
C VAL A 118 4.84 34.26 -5.24
N THR A 119 3.67 34.82 -4.90
CA THR A 119 2.89 34.37 -3.74
C THR A 119 1.61 33.66 -4.19
N ILE A 120 1.33 32.52 -3.63
CA ILE A 120 0.15 31.75 -3.95
C ILE A 120 -0.73 31.63 -2.69
N TYR A 121 -2.00 31.99 -2.83
CA TYR A 121 -3.02 31.80 -1.78
C TYR A 121 -3.99 30.72 -2.21
N THR A 122 -4.34 29.85 -1.29
CA THR A 122 -5.33 28.79 -1.47
C THR A 122 -6.33 28.84 -0.32
N LYS A 123 -7.61 28.47 -0.56
CA LYS A 123 -8.64 28.47 0.47
C LYS A 123 -8.41 27.37 1.51
N ASP A 124 -8.02 26.18 1.08
CA ASP A 124 -7.81 25.02 1.92
C ASP A 124 -6.43 24.40 1.67
N ALA A 125 -5.75 24.01 2.73
CA ALA A 125 -4.47 23.29 2.65
C ALA A 125 -4.71 21.78 2.47
N ASN A 126 -5.52 21.37 1.48
CA ASN A 126 -5.74 19.98 1.14
C ASN A 126 -4.91 19.53 -0.06
N LEU A 127 -4.82 18.21 -0.26
CA LEU A 127 -3.97 17.61 -1.30
C LEU A 127 -4.36 18.08 -2.73
N SER A 128 -5.63 18.38 -2.98
CA SER A 128 -6.13 18.87 -4.27
C SER A 128 -5.65 20.30 -4.57
N SER A 129 -5.59 21.17 -3.55
CA SER A 129 -5.06 22.52 -3.70
C SER A 129 -3.55 22.52 -3.93
N ALA A 130 -2.80 21.62 -3.29
CA ALA A 130 -1.36 21.46 -3.51
C ALA A 130 -1.05 21.00 -4.95
N VAL A 131 -1.90 20.13 -5.53
CA VAL A 131 -1.71 19.64 -6.91
C VAL A 131 -2.20 20.64 -7.94
N SER A 132 -3.25 21.44 -7.68
CA SER A 132 -3.73 22.48 -8.61
C SER A 132 -2.77 23.66 -8.72
N THR A 133 -1.95 23.91 -7.69
CA THR A 133 -0.89 24.92 -7.64
C THR A 133 0.49 24.37 -7.95
N ASP A 134 0.57 23.14 -8.48
CA ASP A 134 1.84 22.51 -8.86
C ASP A 134 2.58 23.37 -9.90
N THR A 135 3.88 23.41 -9.74
CA THR A 135 4.84 24.11 -10.61
C THR A 135 4.66 23.74 -12.09
N THR A 136 4.15 22.54 -12.40
CA THR A 136 3.84 22.10 -13.79
C THR A 136 2.73 22.93 -14.46
N THR A 137 1.84 23.56 -13.68
CA THR A 137 0.76 24.42 -14.19
C THR A 137 1.18 25.88 -14.25
N ILE A 138 1.87 26.37 -13.23
CA ILE A 138 2.23 27.78 -13.07
C ILE A 138 3.48 28.13 -13.87
N ASN A 139 4.49 27.26 -13.92
CA ASN A 139 5.74 27.52 -14.63
C ASN A 139 5.55 27.83 -16.12
N PRO A 140 4.76 27.12 -16.91
CA PRO A 140 4.52 27.47 -18.31
C PRO A 140 3.89 28.85 -18.48
N PHE A 141 3.01 29.27 -17.55
CA PHE A 141 2.43 30.61 -17.55
C PHE A 141 3.48 31.70 -17.26
N LEU A 142 4.31 31.50 -16.23
CA LEU A 142 5.38 32.46 -15.86
C LEU A 142 6.46 32.54 -16.94
N VAL A 143 6.90 31.40 -17.48
CA VAL A 143 7.87 31.34 -18.59
C VAL A 143 7.35 32.10 -19.82
N ASN A 144 6.05 31.91 -20.11
CA ASN A 144 5.45 32.62 -21.25
C ASN A 144 5.53 34.15 -21.11
N GLY A 145 5.23 34.69 -19.92
CA GLY A 145 5.31 36.14 -19.69
C GLY A 145 6.75 36.66 -19.75
N LEU A 146 7.73 35.92 -19.24
CA LEU A 146 9.14 36.30 -19.26
C LEU A 146 9.75 36.29 -20.68
N LEU A 147 9.29 35.37 -21.54
CA LEU A 147 9.81 35.17 -22.90
C LEU A 147 8.96 35.83 -23.99
N LYS A 148 7.80 36.40 -23.62
CA LYS A 148 6.93 37.11 -24.57
C LYS A 148 7.75 38.20 -25.30
N ASP A 149 7.59 38.23 -26.60
CA ASP A 149 8.28 39.22 -27.52
C ASP A 149 9.82 39.06 -27.55
N LYS A 150 10.42 38.07 -26.90
CA LYS A 150 11.87 37.79 -26.90
C LYS A 150 12.28 36.58 -27.74
N VAL A 151 11.35 35.67 -27.98
CA VAL A 151 11.56 34.42 -28.75
C VAL A 151 10.37 34.16 -29.66
N ASP A 152 10.59 33.43 -30.73
CA ASP A 152 9.54 32.99 -31.64
C ASP A 152 8.60 31.99 -30.96
N GLU A 153 7.38 31.84 -31.49
CA GLU A 153 6.33 31.02 -30.93
C GLU A 153 6.70 29.51 -30.88
N ALA A 154 7.45 29.04 -31.86
CA ALA A 154 7.92 27.67 -31.90
C ALA A 154 8.92 27.37 -30.77
N THR A 155 9.87 28.29 -30.52
CA THR A 155 10.83 28.22 -29.41
C THR A 155 10.09 28.27 -28.06
N LEU A 156 9.12 29.18 -27.94
CA LEU A 156 8.32 29.32 -26.72
C LEU A 156 7.51 28.04 -26.43
N ALA A 157 6.93 27.42 -27.46
CA ALA A 157 6.25 26.13 -27.33
C ALA A 157 7.21 24.99 -26.88
N ARG A 158 8.44 25.02 -27.41
CA ARG A 158 9.48 24.04 -27.05
C ARG A 158 10.01 24.26 -25.63
N VAL A 159 10.20 25.50 -25.18
CA VAL A 159 10.59 25.82 -23.79
C VAL A 159 9.54 25.34 -22.78
N ASN A 160 8.25 25.50 -23.11
CA ASN A 160 7.15 25.03 -22.28
C ASN A 160 7.01 23.50 -22.27
N ARG A 161 7.46 22.80 -23.35
CA ARG A 161 7.50 21.35 -23.47
C ARG A 161 8.83 20.93 -24.11
N PRO A 162 9.91 20.90 -23.34
CA PRO A 162 11.27 20.71 -23.89
C PRO A 162 11.45 19.32 -24.54
N ALA A 163 10.71 18.33 -24.09
CA ALA A 163 10.75 16.98 -24.65
C ALA A 163 9.40 16.28 -24.58
N THR A 164 9.10 15.51 -25.62
CA THR A 164 8.07 14.46 -25.55
C THR A 164 8.79 13.16 -25.21
N THR A 165 8.62 12.69 -23.98
CA THR A 165 9.30 11.47 -23.50
C THR A 165 8.49 10.25 -23.88
N THR A 166 9.04 9.39 -24.73
CA THR A 166 8.51 8.05 -24.93
C THR A 166 9.34 7.12 -24.04
N ARG A 167 8.72 6.53 -23.03
CA ARG A 167 9.36 5.49 -22.21
C ARG A 167 9.26 4.17 -22.95
N LEU A 168 10.40 3.55 -23.22
CA LEU A 168 10.48 2.20 -23.73
C LEU A 168 11.05 1.32 -22.62
N THR A 169 10.32 0.30 -22.23
CA THR A 169 10.82 -0.68 -21.26
C THR A 169 11.57 -1.77 -22.04
N LEU A 170 12.86 -1.90 -21.79
CA LEU A 170 13.67 -3.02 -22.28
C LEU A 170 13.38 -4.25 -21.42
N GLU A 171 12.64 -5.19 -21.96
CA GLU A 171 12.50 -6.50 -21.35
C GLU A 171 13.81 -7.30 -21.57
N ALA A 172 14.11 -8.24 -20.64
CA ALA A 172 15.35 -9.05 -20.65
C ALA A 172 15.58 -9.86 -21.94
N LYS A 173 14.65 -9.88 -22.89
CA LYS A 173 14.72 -10.50 -24.23
C LYS A 173 14.93 -9.52 -25.38
N GLY A 174 15.26 -8.24 -25.11
CA GLY A 174 15.56 -7.27 -26.16
C GLY A 174 14.32 -6.77 -26.94
N GLN A 175 13.11 -7.06 -26.52
CA GLN A 175 11.90 -6.51 -27.10
C GLN A 175 11.56 -5.19 -26.41
N THR A 176 11.44 -4.13 -27.19
CA THR A 176 10.96 -2.83 -26.70
C THR A 176 9.45 -2.78 -26.87
N THR A 177 8.71 -2.81 -25.79
CA THR A 177 7.28 -2.50 -25.80
C THR A 177 7.06 -1.02 -25.45
N PRO A 178 6.28 -0.25 -26.25
CA PRO A 178 5.85 1.07 -25.85
C PRO A 178 5.08 0.95 -24.55
N GLU A 179 5.45 1.67 -23.52
CA GLU A 179 4.64 1.81 -22.33
C GLU A 179 3.31 2.48 -22.74
N ALA A 180 2.33 1.66 -23.10
CA ALA A 180 0.97 2.12 -23.35
C ALA A 180 0.54 2.86 -22.09
N ASN A 181 0.14 4.12 -22.29
CA ASN A 181 -0.40 5.06 -21.32
C ASN A 181 -0.95 4.34 -20.09
N ARG A 182 -0.09 4.07 -19.09
CA ARG A 182 -0.53 3.52 -17.81
C ARG A 182 -1.36 4.61 -17.18
N ASN A 183 -2.64 4.56 -17.50
CA ASN A 183 -3.64 5.42 -16.90
C ASN A 183 -3.35 5.47 -15.39
N SER A 184 -3.39 6.64 -14.80
CA SER A 184 -3.25 6.85 -13.34
C SER A 184 -4.13 5.88 -12.54
N PHE A 185 -5.22 5.39 -13.12
CA PHE A 185 -6.11 4.38 -12.58
C PHE A 185 -5.45 2.98 -12.50
N ALA A 186 -4.64 2.56 -13.47
CA ALA A 186 -3.94 1.27 -13.42
C ALA A 186 -2.85 1.28 -12.33
N PHE A 187 -2.17 2.41 -12.14
CA PHE A 187 -1.22 2.60 -11.05
C PHE A 187 -1.92 2.56 -9.69
N THR A 188 -3.03 3.29 -9.53
CA THR A 188 -3.81 3.32 -8.29
C THR A 188 -4.44 1.95 -7.99
N GLY A 189 -4.99 1.26 -9.00
CA GLY A 189 -5.59 -0.06 -8.85
C GLY A 189 -4.56 -1.13 -8.47
N GLY A 190 -3.41 -1.16 -9.14
CA GLY A 190 -2.31 -2.08 -8.82
C GLY A 190 -1.81 -1.92 -7.39
N PHE A 191 -1.69 -0.67 -6.93
CA PHE A 191 -1.31 -0.37 -5.55
C PHE A 191 -2.32 -0.88 -4.52
N ILE A 192 -3.61 -0.57 -4.68
CA ILE A 192 -4.66 -0.99 -3.74
C ILE A 192 -4.66 -2.52 -3.60
N VAL A 193 -4.56 -3.24 -4.72
CA VAL A 193 -4.50 -4.71 -4.72
C VAL A 193 -3.27 -5.22 -3.98
N SER A 194 -2.12 -4.66 -4.27
CA SER A 194 -0.85 -5.07 -3.67
C SER A 194 -0.81 -4.78 -2.16
N TYR A 195 -1.32 -3.62 -1.78
CA TYR A 195 -1.48 -3.23 -0.38
C TYR A 195 -2.45 -4.18 0.35
N ALA A 196 -3.59 -4.49 -0.29
CA ALA A 196 -4.57 -5.43 0.26
C ALA A 196 -3.96 -6.83 0.45
N VAL A 197 -3.24 -7.36 -0.53
CA VAL A 197 -2.57 -8.68 -0.40
C VAL A 197 -1.58 -8.70 0.77
N THR A 198 -0.79 -7.64 0.96
CA THR A 198 0.15 -7.56 2.07
C THR A 198 -0.57 -7.45 3.42
N LEU A 199 -1.68 -6.68 3.47
CA LEU A 199 -2.53 -6.58 4.67
C LEU A 199 -3.12 -7.94 5.02
N LEU A 200 -3.65 -8.67 4.04
CA LEU A 200 -4.21 -10.00 4.22
C LEU A 200 -3.17 -10.99 4.75
N LEU A 201 -1.95 -10.96 4.20
CA LEU A 201 -0.86 -11.77 4.69
C LEU A 201 -0.50 -11.45 6.15
N PHE A 202 -0.41 -10.15 6.50
CA PHE A 202 -0.20 -9.71 7.87
C PHE A 202 -1.30 -10.24 8.81
N VAL A 203 -2.57 -10.04 8.45
CA VAL A 203 -3.71 -10.51 9.26
C VAL A 203 -3.68 -12.03 9.42
N SER A 204 -3.34 -12.79 8.37
CA SER A 204 -3.26 -14.24 8.42
C SER A 204 -2.14 -14.74 9.33
N ILE A 205 -0.93 -14.18 9.23
CA ILE A 205 0.20 -14.52 10.11
C ILE A 205 -0.17 -14.25 11.57
N PHE A 206 -0.67 -13.04 11.85
CA PHE A 206 -0.96 -12.62 13.22
C PHE A 206 -2.17 -13.34 13.81
N SER A 207 -3.24 -13.60 13.06
CA SER A 207 -4.37 -14.37 13.58
C SER A 207 -3.94 -15.79 13.96
N SER A 208 -3.18 -16.47 13.10
CA SER A 208 -2.68 -17.82 13.37
C SER A 208 -1.73 -17.87 14.57
N ALA A 209 -0.80 -16.91 14.65
CA ALA A 209 0.12 -16.81 15.78
C ALA A 209 -0.59 -16.44 17.09
N ASN A 210 -1.63 -15.60 17.06
CA ASN A 210 -2.46 -15.28 18.22
C ASN A 210 -3.32 -16.48 18.69
N TYR A 211 -3.79 -17.34 17.77
CA TYR A 211 -4.44 -18.58 18.18
C TYR A 211 -3.47 -19.46 18.97
N LEU A 212 -2.19 -19.54 18.56
CA LEU A 212 -1.17 -20.29 19.29
C LEU A 212 -0.92 -19.70 20.69
N LEU A 213 -0.76 -18.36 20.78
CA LEU A 213 -0.65 -17.67 22.06
C LEU A 213 -1.78 -18.04 23.01
N ARG A 214 -3.04 -17.92 22.51
CA ARG A 214 -4.23 -18.23 23.30
C ARG A 214 -4.27 -19.69 23.73
N SER A 215 -4.03 -20.61 22.80
CA SER A 215 -4.03 -22.04 23.09
C SER A 215 -3.05 -22.40 24.20
N ILE A 216 -1.80 -21.86 24.17
CA ILE A 216 -0.79 -22.13 25.20
C ILE A 216 -1.18 -21.46 26.52
N SER A 217 -1.63 -20.20 26.50
CA SER A 217 -1.99 -19.48 27.71
C SER A 217 -3.20 -20.07 28.40
N GLU A 218 -4.25 -20.46 27.67
CA GLU A 218 -5.46 -21.11 28.19
C GLU A 218 -5.13 -22.47 28.83
N GLU A 219 -4.29 -23.30 28.20
CA GLU A 219 -3.89 -24.60 28.74
C GLU A 219 -3.03 -24.45 30.01
N LYS A 220 -2.17 -23.42 30.07
CA LYS A 220 -1.39 -23.12 31.26
C LYS A 220 -2.27 -22.63 32.43
N GLU A 221 -3.17 -21.68 32.14
CA GLU A 221 -4.06 -21.10 33.15
C GLU A 221 -5.01 -22.14 33.75
N ASN A 222 -5.51 -23.08 32.93
CA ASN A 222 -6.41 -24.16 33.33
C ASN A 222 -5.67 -25.43 33.84
N ARG A 223 -4.33 -25.43 33.92
CA ARG A 223 -3.47 -26.55 34.29
C ARG A 223 -3.64 -27.82 33.41
N VAL A 224 -4.25 -27.68 32.26
CA VAL A 224 -4.42 -28.76 31.28
C VAL A 224 -3.07 -29.25 30.76
N ILE A 225 -2.09 -28.36 30.70
CA ILE A 225 -0.74 -28.67 30.23
C ILE A 225 -0.08 -29.77 31.07
N GLU A 226 -0.34 -29.85 32.38
CA GLU A 226 0.22 -30.86 33.27
C GLU A 226 -0.29 -32.28 32.91
N ILE A 227 -1.55 -32.38 32.50
CA ILE A 227 -2.16 -33.64 32.06
C ILE A 227 -1.64 -34.02 30.66
N LEU A 228 -1.51 -33.06 29.76
CA LEU A 228 -1.04 -33.31 28.41
C LEU A 228 0.41 -33.78 28.37
N ILE A 229 1.31 -33.15 29.16
CA ILE A 229 2.75 -33.52 29.21
C ILE A 229 2.94 -34.94 29.79
N SER A 230 2.02 -35.46 30.58
CA SER A 230 2.10 -36.87 31.07
C SER A 230 1.91 -37.90 29.96
N SER A 231 1.26 -37.52 28.84
CA SER A 231 0.91 -38.42 27.74
C SER A 231 1.61 -38.15 26.42
N ILE A 232 2.14 -36.92 26.23
CA ILE A 232 2.80 -36.47 24.99
C ILE A 232 4.02 -35.58 25.34
N SER A 233 5.08 -35.67 24.54
CA SER A 233 6.24 -34.83 24.78
C SER A 233 5.95 -33.31 24.46
N PRO A 234 6.52 -32.36 25.21
CA PRO A 234 6.30 -30.93 24.96
C PRO A 234 6.60 -30.49 23.51
N LEU A 235 7.64 -31.09 22.90
CA LEU A 235 7.99 -30.81 21.51
C LEU A 235 6.94 -31.31 20.50
N GLU A 236 6.34 -32.50 20.76
CA GLU A 236 5.29 -33.04 19.90
C GLU A 236 4.01 -32.22 20.02
N LEU A 237 3.68 -31.78 21.24
CA LEU A 237 2.54 -30.89 21.47
C LEU A 237 2.71 -29.56 20.75
N LEU A 238 3.85 -28.90 20.93
CA LEU A 238 4.13 -27.62 20.30
C LEU A 238 4.19 -27.73 18.77
N ALA A 239 4.85 -28.75 18.24
CA ALA A 239 4.92 -28.98 16.79
C ALA A 239 3.52 -29.22 16.20
N GLY A 240 2.68 -30.02 16.87
CA GLY A 240 1.31 -30.24 16.44
C GLY A 240 0.48 -28.96 16.42
N LYS A 241 0.58 -28.13 17.46
CA LYS A 241 -0.09 -26.80 17.50
C LYS A 241 0.39 -25.86 16.40
N VAL A 242 1.70 -25.74 16.21
CA VAL A 242 2.27 -24.89 15.14
C VAL A 242 1.79 -25.35 13.77
N ILE A 243 1.82 -26.65 13.48
CA ILE A 243 1.36 -27.15 12.18
C ILE A 243 -0.16 -26.96 12.03
N GLY A 244 -0.97 -27.28 13.04
CA GLY A 244 -2.42 -27.16 12.98
C GLY A 244 -2.88 -25.71 12.78
N LEU A 245 -2.37 -24.79 13.57
CA LEU A 245 -2.73 -23.37 13.50
C LEU A 245 -2.10 -22.66 12.29
N GLY A 246 -0.92 -23.09 11.84
CA GLY A 246 -0.33 -22.62 10.58
C GLY A 246 -1.17 -23.04 9.37
N SER A 247 -1.67 -24.26 9.38
CA SER A 247 -2.60 -24.74 8.35
C SER A 247 -3.91 -23.94 8.33
N LEU A 248 -4.37 -23.45 9.47
CA LEU A 248 -5.52 -22.56 9.58
C LEU A 248 -5.26 -21.23 8.82
N GLY A 249 -4.10 -20.61 9.04
CA GLY A 249 -3.71 -19.40 8.32
C GLY A 249 -3.53 -19.62 6.82
N LEU A 250 -2.94 -20.74 6.41
CA LEU A 250 -2.88 -21.12 5.01
C LEU A 250 -4.26 -21.27 4.37
N THR A 251 -5.20 -21.90 5.08
CA THR A 251 -6.61 -22.02 4.64
C THR A 251 -7.21 -20.63 4.42
N GLN A 252 -6.97 -19.68 5.32
CA GLN A 252 -7.44 -18.30 5.21
C GLN A 252 -6.88 -17.61 3.96
N VAL A 253 -5.57 -17.71 3.72
CA VAL A 253 -4.92 -17.17 2.53
C VAL A 253 -5.50 -17.79 1.25
N MET A 254 -5.68 -19.11 1.22
CA MET A 254 -6.27 -19.80 0.07
C MET A 254 -7.70 -19.35 -0.24
N VAL A 255 -8.53 -19.15 0.79
CA VAL A 255 -9.90 -18.62 0.63
C VAL A 255 -9.86 -17.22 0.04
N TRP A 256 -8.95 -16.37 0.49
CA TRP A 256 -8.83 -14.99 -0.03
C TRP A 256 -8.36 -14.95 -1.48
N ILE A 257 -7.42 -15.81 -1.85
CA ILE A 257 -6.95 -15.94 -3.24
C ILE A 257 -8.07 -16.44 -4.14
N ALA A 258 -8.75 -17.52 -3.73
CA ALA A 258 -9.87 -18.06 -4.49
C ALA A 258 -10.99 -17.02 -4.66
N SER A 259 -11.31 -16.29 -3.59
CA SER A 259 -12.31 -15.21 -3.62
C SER A 259 -11.87 -14.06 -4.55
N SER A 260 -10.61 -13.65 -4.50
CA SER A 260 -10.07 -12.61 -5.38
C SER A 260 -10.14 -13.02 -6.85
N PHE A 261 -9.85 -14.30 -7.16
CA PHE A 261 -9.97 -14.85 -8.50
C PHE A 261 -11.43 -14.85 -8.98
N ILE A 262 -12.37 -15.27 -8.14
CA ILE A 262 -13.81 -15.27 -8.46
C ILE A 262 -14.32 -13.83 -8.69
N LEU A 263 -13.98 -12.90 -7.80
CA LEU A 263 -14.39 -11.50 -7.87
C LEU A 263 -13.80 -10.77 -9.07
N SER A 264 -12.61 -11.14 -9.55
CA SER A 264 -12.01 -10.60 -10.76
C SER A 264 -12.65 -11.10 -12.07
N GLY A 265 -13.76 -11.83 -11.99
CA GLY A 265 -14.45 -12.43 -13.13
C GLY A 265 -13.89 -13.77 -13.56
N GLY A 266 -12.98 -14.37 -12.79
CA GLY A 266 -12.40 -15.67 -13.08
C GLY A 266 -11.83 -15.76 -14.49
N LEU A 267 -12.19 -16.84 -15.21
CA LEU A 267 -11.75 -17.05 -16.59
C LEU A 267 -12.28 -15.97 -17.57
N ALA A 268 -13.47 -15.42 -17.31
CA ALA A 268 -14.05 -14.35 -18.15
C ALA A 268 -13.27 -13.02 -17.99
N GLY A 269 -12.84 -12.69 -16.77
CA GLY A 269 -11.97 -11.55 -16.49
C GLY A 269 -10.60 -11.69 -17.17
N MET A 270 -10.04 -12.90 -17.19
CA MET A 270 -8.82 -13.21 -17.93
C MET A 270 -8.99 -12.99 -19.44
N ALA A 271 -10.09 -13.45 -20.03
CA ALA A 271 -10.36 -13.25 -21.44
C ALA A 271 -10.60 -11.77 -21.82
N ALA A 272 -11.12 -10.96 -20.88
CA ALA A 272 -11.34 -9.52 -21.08
C ALA A 272 -10.09 -8.65 -20.81
N GLY A 273 -8.93 -9.25 -20.46
CA GLY A 273 -7.72 -8.50 -20.13
C GLY A 273 -7.76 -7.78 -18.78
N VAL A 274 -8.81 -7.99 -17.98
CA VAL A 274 -8.92 -7.50 -16.59
C VAL A 274 -8.24 -8.50 -15.66
N VAL A 275 -7.01 -8.87 -15.98
CA VAL A 275 -6.23 -9.75 -15.13
C VAL A 275 -5.59 -8.92 -14.05
N ILE A 276 -5.99 -9.17 -12.80
CA ILE A 276 -5.06 -9.03 -11.69
C ILE A 276 -4.03 -10.15 -11.90
N ALA A 277 -3.07 -9.91 -12.77
CA ALA A 277 -1.99 -10.83 -13.05
C ALA A 277 -1.06 -10.84 -11.83
N LEU A 278 -1.45 -11.59 -10.80
CA LEU A 278 -0.50 -11.98 -9.77
C LEU A 278 0.55 -12.83 -10.48
N ASN A 279 1.73 -12.26 -10.64
CA ASN A 279 2.88 -13.01 -11.14
C ASN A 279 3.00 -14.30 -10.31
N PRO A 280 3.04 -15.49 -10.92
CA PRO A 280 3.17 -16.75 -10.19
C PRO A 280 4.35 -16.76 -9.20
N LEU A 281 5.44 -16.05 -9.52
CA LEU A 281 6.58 -15.88 -8.63
C LEU A 281 6.19 -15.06 -7.37
N THR A 282 5.45 -13.98 -7.51
CA THR A 282 4.99 -13.17 -6.37
C THR A 282 4.08 -14.00 -5.45
N PHE A 283 3.24 -14.85 -6.03
CA PHE A 283 2.41 -15.77 -5.26
C PHE A 283 3.24 -16.79 -4.49
N LEU A 284 4.21 -17.43 -5.14
CA LEU A 284 5.13 -18.37 -4.48
C LEU A 284 5.88 -17.70 -3.33
N LEU A 285 6.39 -16.49 -3.56
CA LEU A 285 7.08 -15.71 -2.53
C LEU A 285 6.13 -15.34 -1.37
N ALA A 286 4.87 -15.00 -1.65
CA ALA A 286 3.88 -14.74 -0.60
C ALA A 286 3.67 -15.95 0.31
N VAL A 287 3.59 -17.16 -0.26
CA VAL A 287 3.48 -18.40 0.53
C VAL A 287 4.76 -18.64 1.34
N ILE A 288 5.94 -18.43 0.76
CA ILE A 288 7.22 -18.59 1.48
C ILE A 288 7.30 -17.59 2.65
N TYR A 289 7.01 -16.31 2.41
CA TYR A 289 7.03 -15.29 3.47
C TYR A 289 5.93 -15.51 4.51
N PHE A 290 4.78 -16.05 4.11
CA PHE A 290 3.76 -16.49 5.06
C PHE A 290 4.30 -17.57 5.98
N ILE A 291 4.87 -18.66 5.43
CA ILE A 291 5.35 -19.80 6.23
C ILE A 291 6.47 -19.35 7.17
N LEU A 292 7.49 -18.67 6.66
CA LEU A 292 8.63 -18.23 7.47
C LEU A 292 8.23 -17.17 8.49
N GLY A 293 7.40 -16.20 8.11
CA GLY A 293 6.88 -15.19 9.00
C GLY A 293 5.99 -15.81 10.08
N TYR A 294 5.09 -16.73 9.71
CA TYR A 294 4.28 -17.45 10.67
C TYR A 294 5.13 -18.24 11.67
N LEU A 295 6.13 -19.00 11.20
CA LEU A 295 7.01 -19.76 12.09
C LEU A 295 7.73 -18.86 13.08
N LEU A 296 8.26 -17.74 12.63
CA LEU A 296 8.92 -16.77 13.50
C LEU A 296 7.96 -16.22 14.56
N TYR A 297 6.79 -15.75 14.14
CA TYR A 297 5.79 -15.20 15.06
C TYR A 297 5.16 -16.27 15.94
N ALA A 298 5.02 -17.51 15.47
CA ALA A 298 4.55 -18.65 16.26
C ALA A 298 5.48 -18.91 17.44
N VAL A 299 6.80 -18.89 17.23
CA VAL A 299 7.79 -19.03 18.31
C VAL A 299 7.68 -17.89 19.33
N ILE A 300 7.60 -16.64 18.85
CA ILE A 300 7.47 -15.46 19.72
C ILE A 300 6.18 -15.52 20.53
N MET A 301 5.06 -15.85 19.88
CA MET A 301 3.75 -15.96 20.54
C MET A 301 3.68 -17.14 21.52
N ALA A 302 4.32 -18.27 21.17
CA ALA A 302 4.45 -19.40 22.09
C ALA A 302 5.25 -19.02 23.33
N THR A 303 6.37 -18.31 23.15
CA THR A 303 7.19 -17.80 24.25
C THR A 303 6.41 -16.81 25.11
N ALA A 304 5.71 -15.84 24.50
CA ALA A 304 4.87 -14.89 25.23
C ALA A 304 3.76 -15.61 26.02
N GLY A 305 3.13 -16.63 25.42
CA GLY A 305 2.12 -17.46 26.09
C GLY A 305 2.68 -18.26 27.27
N SER A 306 3.92 -18.74 27.15
CA SER A 306 4.58 -19.48 28.23
C SER A 306 5.08 -18.60 29.38
N LEU A 307 5.52 -17.37 29.09
CA LEU A 307 6.03 -16.42 30.08
C LEU A 307 4.92 -15.79 30.90
N GLY A 308 3.83 -15.37 30.29
CA GLY A 308 2.72 -14.71 30.98
C GLY A 308 2.06 -15.61 32.02
N THR A 309 1.66 -15.06 33.16
CA THR A 309 0.94 -15.76 34.23
C THR A 309 -0.57 -15.80 33.96
N SER A 310 -1.05 -14.93 33.07
CA SER A 310 -2.44 -14.83 32.64
C SER A 310 -2.51 -14.52 31.14
N MET A 311 -3.66 -14.78 30.55
CA MET A 311 -3.94 -14.43 29.15
C MET A 311 -3.67 -12.94 28.85
N ARG A 312 -4.05 -12.06 29.77
CA ARG A 312 -3.83 -10.62 29.62
C ARG A 312 -2.35 -10.23 29.57
N GLU A 313 -1.54 -10.81 30.45
CA GLU A 313 -0.11 -10.57 30.49
C GLU A 313 0.58 -11.12 29.24
N SER A 314 0.23 -12.33 28.81
CA SER A 314 0.72 -12.91 27.56
C SER A 314 0.42 -12.03 26.35
N GLN A 315 -0.80 -11.46 26.26
CA GLN A 315 -1.15 -10.53 25.20
C GLN A 315 -0.39 -9.19 25.24
N GLN A 316 -0.06 -8.68 26.43
CA GLN A 316 0.75 -7.48 26.56
C GLN A 316 2.18 -7.71 26.06
N ILE A 317 2.80 -8.84 26.42
CA ILE A 317 4.12 -9.22 25.90
C ILE A 317 4.09 -9.35 24.38
N ALA A 318 3.11 -10.08 23.84
CA ALA A 318 2.93 -10.29 22.41
C ALA A 318 2.67 -8.97 21.65
N GLY A 319 2.00 -8.02 22.29
CA GLY A 319 1.68 -6.70 21.73
C GLY A 319 2.93 -5.90 21.33
N LEU A 320 4.01 -6.02 22.07
CA LEU A 320 5.29 -5.35 21.74
C LEU A 320 5.83 -5.83 20.39
N PHE A 321 5.84 -7.13 20.15
CA PHE A 321 6.30 -7.71 18.88
C PHE A 321 5.36 -7.41 17.72
N SER A 322 4.05 -7.37 18.00
CA SER A 322 3.04 -6.97 17.01
C SER A 322 3.23 -5.52 16.56
N PHE A 323 3.59 -4.62 17.49
CA PHE A 323 3.89 -3.23 17.17
C PHE A 323 5.11 -3.11 16.23
N VAL A 324 6.18 -3.85 16.50
CA VAL A 324 7.38 -3.87 15.65
C VAL A 324 7.02 -4.36 14.22
N ALA A 325 6.19 -5.39 14.12
CA ALA A 325 5.71 -5.89 12.82
C ALA A 325 4.87 -4.88 12.03
N ALA A 326 4.27 -3.91 12.70
CA ALA A 326 3.49 -2.86 12.05
C ALA A 326 4.35 -1.71 11.48
N ILE A 327 5.64 -1.61 11.84
CA ILE A 327 6.54 -0.54 11.36
C ILE A 327 6.56 -0.42 9.82
N PRO A 328 6.60 -1.50 9.01
CA PRO A 328 6.54 -1.41 7.57
C PRO A 328 5.36 -0.60 7.02
N TRP A 329 4.21 -0.63 7.72
CA TRP A 329 3.02 0.12 7.34
C TRP A 329 3.20 1.62 7.53
N MET A 330 3.96 2.05 8.53
CA MET A 330 4.26 3.46 8.79
C MET A 330 5.17 4.05 7.69
N VAL A 331 6.03 3.22 7.11
CA VAL A 331 6.98 3.64 6.05
C VAL A 331 6.38 3.50 4.65
N ASN A 332 5.22 2.87 4.53
CA ASN A 332 4.60 2.50 3.26
C ASN A 332 4.44 3.71 2.29
N GLY A 333 4.06 4.89 2.78
CA GLY A 333 3.93 6.08 1.96
C GLY A 333 5.20 6.47 1.18
N PHE A 334 6.38 6.20 1.75
CA PHE A 334 7.66 6.50 1.11
C PHE A 334 8.07 5.46 0.06
N LEU A 335 7.53 4.24 0.14
CA LEU A 335 7.82 3.17 -0.82
C LEU A 335 7.33 3.50 -2.23
N PHE A 336 6.31 4.35 -2.37
CA PHE A 336 5.84 4.82 -3.67
C PHE A 336 6.88 5.66 -4.42
N VAL A 337 7.65 6.44 -3.68
CA VAL A 337 8.70 7.27 -4.26
C VAL A 337 9.89 6.40 -4.65
N ASN A 338 10.29 5.48 -3.76
CA ASN A 338 11.39 4.56 -4.03
C ASN A 338 11.26 3.28 -3.20
N PRO A 339 10.77 2.15 -3.79
CA PRO A 339 10.64 0.88 -3.07
C PRO A 339 11.98 0.27 -2.64
N ASN A 340 13.10 0.73 -3.23
CA ASN A 340 14.46 0.27 -2.92
C ASN A 340 15.26 1.25 -2.06
N MET A 341 14.58 2.18 -1.36
CA MET A 341 15.23 3.10 -0.43
C MET A 341 15.94 2.35 0.70
N LEU A 342 16.99 2.95 1.26
CA LEU A 342 17.83 2.33 2.29
C LEU A 342 17.00 1.81 3.48
N VAL A 343 16.05 2.60 3.99
CA VAL A 343 15.19 2.22 5.12
C VAL A 343 14.38 0.96 4.79
N ALA A 344 13.79 0.88 3.60
CA ALA A 344 13.04 -0.30 3.16
C ALA A 344 13.92 -1.55 3.05
N ARG A 345 15.15 -1.39 2.53
CA ARG A 345 16.13 -2.47 2.47
C ARG A 345 16.52 -2.96 3.86
N VAL A 346 16.85 -2.06 4.78
CA VAL A 346 17.19 -2.40 6.17
C VAL A 346 16.05 -3.14 6.86
N LEU A 347 14.81 -2.62 6.77
CA LEU A 347 13.64 -3.27 7.36
C LEU A 347 13.33 -4.64 6.75
N SER A 348 13.77 -4.89 5.51
CA SER A 348 13.65 -6.22 4.85
C SER A 348 14.62 -7.26 5.42
N TYR A 349 15.68 -6.84 6.12
CA TYR A 349 16.64 -7.73 6.77
C TYR A 349 16.42 -7.86 8.29
N ILE A 350 15.51 -7.10 8.87
CA ILE A 350 15.11 -7.28 10.26
C ILE A 350 14.05 -8.37 10.33
N PRO A 351 14.28 -9.51 11.03
CA PRO A 351 13.38 -10.68 10.98
C PRO A 351 11.93 -10.36 11.29
N LEU A 352 11.69 -9.48 12.28
CA LEU A 352 10.34 -9.10 12.71
C LEU A 352 9.57 -8.30 11.67
N THR A 353 10.24 -7.54 10.82
CA THR A 353 9.61 -6.70 9.79
C THR A 353 9.74 -7.28 8.39
N ALA A 354 10.69 -8.20 8.18
CA ALA A 354 11.04 -8.74 6.87
C ALA A 354 9.86 -9.30 6.07
N PRO A 355 8.96 -10.15 6.62
CA PRO A 355 7.86 -10.72 5.86
C PRO A 355 6.94 -9.64 5.29
N MET A 356 6.62 -8.61 6.09
CA MET A 356 5.72 -7.53 5.70
C MET A 356 6.40 -6.55 4.74
N MET A 357 7.65 -6.15 5.03
CA MET A 357 8.37 -5.19 4.22
C MET A 357 8.69 -5.75 2.83
N MET A 358 9.12 -6.99 2.73
CA MET A 358 9.41 -7.60 1.43
C MET A 358 8.16 -7.76 0.58
N MET A 359 7.03 -8.13 1.17
CA MET A 359 5.75 -8.20 0.45
C MET A 359 5.29 -6.83 -0.03
N LEU A 360 5.44 -5.77 0.78
CA LEU A 360 5.17 -4.39 0.34
C LEU A 360 6.08 -3.98 -0.83
N ARG A 361 7.38 -4.30 -0.76
CA ARG A 361 8.33 -3.99 -1.83
C ARG A 361 8.04 -4.76 -3.11
N LEU A 362 7.69 -6.05 -3.02
CA LEU A 362 7.29 -6.89 -4.16
C LEU A 362 5.98 -6.39 -4.80
N ALA A 363 5.12 -5.81 -4.00
CA ALA A 363 3.83 -5.28 -4.42
C ALA A 363 3.95 -3.99 -5.23
N ILE A 364 4.87 -3.10 -4.84
CA ILE A 364 5.01 -1.76 -5.42
C ILE A 364 6.10 -1.71 -6.50
N GLY A 365 7.11 -2.56 -6.41
CA GLY A 365 8.25 -2.53 -7.29
C GLY A 365 8.89 -3.91 -7.51
N GLN A 366 10.09 -3.89 -8.07
CA GLN A 366 10.91 -5.09 -8.24
C GLN A 366 12.15 -4.96 -7.35
N PRO A 367 12.13 -5.50 -6.13
CA PRO A 367 13.32 -5.53 -5.30
C PRO A 367 14.40 -6.41 -5.96
N PRO A 368 15.70 -6.08 -5.76
CA PRO A 368 16.80 -6.92 -6.23
C PRO A 368 16.68 -8.35 -5.70
N ILE A 369 17.04 -9.33 -6.50
CA ILE A 369 16.95 -10.74 -6.11
C ILE A 369 17.81 -11.05 -4.87
N GLU A 370 18.89 -10.33 -4.69
CA GLU A 370 19.76 -10.39 -3.52
C GLU A 370 19.03 -10.06 -2.23
N ASP A 371 18.16 -9.03 -2.26
CA ASP A 371 17.35 -8.64 -1.10
C ASP A 371 16.29 -9.70 -0.78
N ILE A 372 15.69 -10.33 -1.81
CA ILE A 372 14.70 -11.40 -1.64
C ILE A 372 15.37 -12.61 -0.99
N VAL A 373 16.47 -13.08 -1.58
CA VAL A 373 17.20 -14.25 -1.06
C VAL A 373 17.76 -13.95 0.34
N GLY A 374 18.36 -12.78 0.54
CA GLY A 374 18.93 -12.39 1.82
C GLY A 374 17.90 -12.33 2.94
N SER A 375 16.71 -11.77 2.69
CA SER A 375 15.63 -11.72 3.68
C SER A 375 15.07 -13.10 4.03
N ILE A 376 14.97 -14.02 3.03
CA ILE A 376 14.56 -15.41 3.27
C ILE A 376 15.60 -16.13 4.14
N VAL A 377 16.90 -15.97 3.84
CA VAL A 377 17.98 -16.57 4.63
C VAL A 377 17.95 -16.05 6.07
N VAL A 378 17.78 -14.74 6.26
CA VAL A 378 17.65 -14.13 7.59
C VAL A 378 16.47 -14.74 8.35
N LEU A 379 15.30 -14.90 7.72
CA LEU A 379 14.14 -15.51 8.36
C LEU A 379 14.39 -16.97 8.76
N ILE A 380 14.99 -17.76 7.86
CA ILE A 380 15.34 -19.18 8.15
C ILE A 380 16.29 -19.29 9.34
N ILE A 381 17.28 -18.41 9.44
CA ILE A 381 18.25 -18.42 10.55
C ILE A 381 17.60 -17.90 11.84
N SER A 382 16.69 -16.95 11.74
CA SER A 382 16.06 -16.33 12.92
C SER A 382 15.11 -17.28 13.65
N VAL A 383 14.40 -18.15 12.96
CA VAL A 383 13.48 -19.11 13.61
C VAL A 383 14.18 -19.97 14.66
N PRO A 384 15.28 -20.69 14.38
CA PRO A 384 16.00 -21.45 15.40
C PRO A 384 16.65 -20.58 16.49
N ILE A 385 17.08 -19.35 16.17
CA ILE A 385 17.64 -18.42 17.16
C ILE A 385 16.60 -18.02 18.20
N PHE A 386 15.38 -17.74 17.77
CA PHE A 386 14.27 -17.39 18.68
C PHE A 386 13.71 -18.61 19.42
N LEU A 387 13.95 -19.83 18.92
CA LEU A 387 13.61 -21.08 19.63
C LEU A 387 14.57 -21.40 20.76
N TRP A 388 15.83 -20.95 20.68
CA TRP A 388 16.90 -21.20 21.67
C TRP A 388 16.90 -20.17 22.78
#